data_5f8276c98a7d697502d6abed6cfd1042
#
_entry.id   5f8276c98a7d697502d6abed6cfd1042
#
_cell.length_a   1.000
_cell.length_b   1.000
_cell.length_c   1.000
_cell.angle_alpha   90.00
_cell.angle_beta   90.00
_cell.angle_gamma   90.00
#
_symmetry.space_group_name_H-M   'P 1'
#
loop_
_entity.id
_entity.type
_entity.pdbx_description
1 polymer ?
#
loop_
_entity_poly.entity_id
_entity_poly.type
_entity_poly.pdbx_seq_one_letter_code
_entity_poly.pdbx_strand_id
1 'polypeptide(L)'
;IEENNWEFVWANQWEPSTKIQPAYDCYVKRFGNLNVSNTDINLIDKKTIPNHTLLVGGFPCQDYSVARSLSNGKGIEGKKGVLWWAIADVLHIKKPPFVLLENVDRLLISPANQRGRDFGIILRSFLDNGYGVEWRVINAADYGEPQKRRRVFIFAYHKTTQYFKDIKKTNKKDIVFNEGFFVKNFEIKPQALSTGISNISKKTYKDLLDINNNYDFRFYNAGIMIDGEIFTAKVDSIKTTKSKNLKDIIETNQVDKQYFLSKDAIKKFEYLKGAKRIPRIKPNGISYNYAEGRMQFPDNLHSPARTMLTSESSVNRSTHVVEDFKTKKLRFITPIEAERINGFPDNWTNTGMTQKRRYFMMGNALVVGLISKMGKELEKIVEMEN
;
A
#
# COMPACT_ATOMS: atom_id res chain seq x y z
N ILE A 1 -7.94 -6.99 -16.33
CA ILE A 1 -6.79 -6.28 -16.92
C ILE A 1 -7.05 -6.03 -18.43
N GLU A 2 -7.79 -6.87 -19.10
CA GLU A 2 -8.06 -6.75 -20.55
C GLU A 2 -9.20 -5.78 -20.92
N GLU A 3 -9.83 -5.14 -19.95
CA GLU A 3 -11.00 -4.25 -20.17
C GLU A 3 -10.70 -2.76 -19.93
N ASN A 4 -9.44 -2.36 -19.76
CA ASN A 4 -9.08 -0.97 -19.49
C ASN A 4 -8.33 -0.36 -20.68
N ASN A 5 -8.65 0.89 -21.01
CA ASN A 5 -7.99 1.69 -22.06
C ASN A 5 -6.58 2.20 -21.63
N TRP A 6 -5.89 1.51 -20.71
CA TRP A 6 -4.57 1.90 -20.23
C TRP A 6 -3.45 1.18 -20.98
N GLU A 7 -2.54 1.96 -21.52
CA GLU A 7 -1.29 1.47 -22.12
C GLU A 7 -0.14 1.64 -21.14
N PHE A 8 0.66 0.59 -20.94
CA PHE A 8 1.87 0.62 -20.11
C PHE A 8 3.06 1.06 -20.96
N VAL A 9 3.44 2.32 -20.85
CA VAL A 9 4.55 2.90 -21.62
C VAL A 9 5.92 2.62 -20.99
N TRP A 10 5.97 2.36 -19.67
CA TRP A 10 7.21 2.02 -18.97
C TRP A 10 6.93 1.42 -17.59
N ALA A 11 7.79 0.49 -17.17
CA ALA A 11 7.76 -0.09 -15.83
C ALA A 11 9.18 -0.26 -15.27
N ASN A 12 9.30 -0.26 -13.95
CA ASN A 12 10.54 -0.57 -13.26
C ASN A 12 10.30 -1.53 -12.10
N GLN A 13 11.08 -2.60 -12.07
CA GLN A 13 11.06 -3.58 -11.00
C GLN A 13 12.48 -4.06 -10.70
N TRP A 14 12.97 -3.79 -9.49
CA TRP A 14 14.28 -4.21 -9.03
C TRP A 14 14.28 -4.52 -7.53
N GLU A 15 14.94 -5.61 -7.14
CA GLU A 15 15.06 -6.06 -5.75
C GLU A 15 16.53 -6.03 -5.31
N PRO A 16 16.95 -5.12 -4.41
CA PRO A 16 18.35 -4.95 -4.03
C PRO A 16 18.95 -6.13 -3.25
N SER A 17 18.12 -6.95 -2.62
CA SER A 17 18.54 -8.01 -1.70
C SER A 17 18.79 -9.37 -2.36
N THR A 18 18.59 -9.48 -3.67
CA THR A 18 18.72 -10.77 -4.38
C THR A 18 19.32 -10.60 -5.78
N LYS A 19 20.16 -11.56 -6.19
CA LYS A 19 20.71 -11.62 -7.56
C LYS A 19 19.65 -12.07 -8.57
N ILE A 20 18.74 -12.95 -8.15
CA ILE A 20 17.62 -13.40 -8.96
C ILE A 20 16.49 -12.41 -8.75
N GLN A 21 15.81 -12.00 -9.83
CA GLN A 21 14.78 -10.95 -9.82
C GLN A 21 13.36 -11.52 -10.12
N PRO A 22 12.78 -12.36 -9.22
CA PRO A 22 11.57 -13.12 -9.54
C PRO A 22 10.35 -12.26 -9.84
N ALA A 23 10.26 -11.05 -9.29
CA ALA A 23 9.18 -10.13 -9.58
C ALA A 23 9.31 -9.56 -10.99
N TYR A 24 10.52 -9.18 -11.40
CA TYR A 24 10.82 -8.77 -12.77
C TYR A 24 10.56 -9.93 -13.75
N ASP A 25 11.09 -11.13 -13.47
CA ASP A 25 10.90 -12.31 -14.31
C ASP A 25 9.41 -12.66 -14.48
N CYS A 26 8.63 -12.52 -13.40
CA CYS A 26 7.18 -12.72 -13.43
C CYS A 26 6.50 -11.66 -14.33
N TYR A 27 6.89 -10.40 -14.20
CA TYR A 27 6.37 -9.32 -15.02
C TYR A 27 6.66 -9.57 -16.52
N VAL A 28 7.92 -9.86 -16.85
CA VAL A 28 8.34 -10.13 -18.24
C VAL A 28 7.58 -11.33 -18.83
N LYS A 29 7.39 -12.40 -18.05
CA LYS A 29 6.63 -13.57 -18.51
C LYS A 29 5.14 -13.28 -18.77
N ARG A 30 4.56 -12.28 -18.08
CA ARG A 30 3.15 -11.89 -18.24
C ARG A 30 2.91 -10.84 -19.30
N PHE A 31 3.82 -9.87 -19.41
CA PHE A 31 3.62 -8.66 -20.22
C PHE A 31 4.69 -8.45 -21.30
N GLY A 32 5.69 -9.33 -21.37
CA GLY A 32 6.84 -9.13 -22.25
C GLY A 32 7.92 -8.25 -21.62
N ASN A 33 9.04 -8.11 -22.33
CA ASN A 33 10.21 -7.37 -21.86
C ASN A 33 10.34 -5.96 -22.46
N LEU A 34 9.39 -5.53 -23.25
CA LEU A 34 9.35 -4.18 -23.81
C LEU A 34 9.01 -3.18 -22.69
N ASN A 35 9.68 -2.04 -22.70
CA ASN A 35 9.38 -0.93 -21.77
C ASN A 35 9.48 -1.27 -20.29
N VAL A 36 10.25 -2.29 -19.90
CA VAL A 36 10.50 -2.62 -18.48
C VAL A 36 11.98 -2.59 -18.15
N SER A 37 12.35 -1.92 -17.07
CA SER A 37 13.72 -1.84 -16.54
C SER A 37 13.89 -2.69 -15.28
N ASN A 38 15.00 -3.44 -15.22
CA ASN A 38 15.45 -4.17 -14.03
C ASN A 38 16.73 -3.53 -13.45
N THR A 39 16.72 -2.23 -13.31
CA THR A 39 17.82 -1.45 -12.74
C THR A 39 17.33 -0.69 -11.52
N ASP A 40 18.20 -0.46 -10.54
CA ASP A 40 17.85 0.41 -9.41
C ASP A 40 17.34 1.75 -9.95
N ILE A 41 16.12 2.13 -9.56
CA ILE A 41 15.48 3.37 -10.00
C ILE A 41 16.33 4.61 -9.72
N ASN A 42 17.20 4.57 -8.69
CA ASN A 42 18.10 5.67 -8.36
C ASN A 42 19.21 5.85 -9.40
N LEU A 43 19.55 4.81 -10.16
CA LEU A 43 20.56 4.84 -11.21
C LEU A 43 19.99 5.20 -12.60
N ILE A 44 18.68 5.25 -12.74
CA ILE A 44 18.00 5.59 -13.99
C ILE A 44 17.92 7.10 -14.12
N ASP A 45 18.36 7.63 -15.26
CA ASP A 45 18.07 9.03 -15.61
C ASP A 45 16.56 9.19 -15.86
N LYS A 46 15.91 9.97 -14.98
CA LYS A 46 14.45 10.18 -15.05
C LYS A 46 14.00 10.87 -16.35
N LYS A 47 14.92 11.54 -17.07
CA LYS A 47 14.63 12.14 -18.38
C LYS A 47 14.35 11.08 -19.44
N THR A 48 14.93 9.88 -19.32
CA THR A 48 14.74 8.78 -20.26
C THR A 48 13.40 8.05 -20.10
N ILE A 49 12.71 8.23 -18.97
CA ILE A 49 11.37 7.68 -18.77
C ILE A 49 10.43 8.35 -19.79
N PRO A 50 9.59 7.62 -20.53
CA PRO A 50 8.62 8.22 -21.45
C PRO A 50 7.65 9.17 -20.73
N ASN A 51 7.10 10.15 -21.43
CA ASN A 51 6.00 10.94 -20.90
C ASN A 51 4.78 10.04 -20.71
N HIS A 52 4.04 10.26 -19.65
CA HIS A 52 2.91 9.42 -19.25
C HIS A 52 1.83 10.24 -18.54
N THR A 53 0.60 9.82 -18.69
CA THR A 53 -0.57 10.46 -18.08
C THR A 53 -0.71 10.11 -16.61
N LEU A 54 -0.33 8.89 -16.23
CA LEU A 54 -0.48 8.37 -14.87
C LEU A 54 0.81 7.71 -14.40
N LEU A 55 1.33 8.15 -13.26
CA LEU A 55 2.37 7.46 -12.50
C LEU A 55 1.72 6.58 -11.43
N VAL A 56 2.01 5.28 -11.42
CA VAL A 56 1.58 4.36 -10.37
C VAL A 56 2.76 3.77 -9.64
N GLY A 57 2.64 3.55 -8.33
CA GLY A 57 3.73 2.93 -7.57
C GLY A 57 3.40 2.64 -6.12
N GLY A 58 4.22 1.77 -5.53
CA GLY A 58 4.31 1.56 -4.09
C GLY A 58 5.75 1.82 -3.63
N PHE A 59 5.91 2.31 -2.42
CA PHE A 59 7.23 2.58 -1.85
C PHE A 59 7.26 2.15 -0.38
N PRO A 60 8.41 1.65 0.13
CA PRO A 60 8.50 1.19 1.51
C PRO A 60 8.37 2.35 2.50
N CYS A 61 7.71 2.09 3.63
CA CYS A 61 7.64 3.01 4.77
C CYS A 61 8.97 2.94 5.54
N GLN A 62 10.00 3.63 5.06
CA GLN A 62 11.31 3.74 5.71
C GLN A 62 11.72 5.20 5.82
N ASP A 63 12.63 5.47 6.75
CA ASP A 63 13.14 6.75 7.19
C ASP A 63 13.21 7.87 6.10
N TYR A 64 12.31 8.84 6.18
CA TYR A 64 12.22 9.99 5.26
C TYR A 64 13.10 11.18 5.70
N SER A 65 14.12 10.97 6.52
CA SER A 65 14.94 12.04 7.06
C SER A 65 15.63 12.86 5.96
N VAL A 66 15.13 14.06 5.72
CA VAL A 66 15.71 15.06 4.80
C VAL A 66 17.11 15.48 5.26
N ALA A 67 17.36 15.47 6.57
CA ALA A 67 18.64 15.87 7.15
C ALA A 67 19.82 15.01 6.67
N ARG A 68 19.61 13.72 6.40
CA ARG A 68 20.64 12.83 5.85
C ARG A 68 20.95 13.08 4.37
N SER A 69 19.97 13.55 3.61
CA SER A 69 20.15 13.88 2.19
C SER A 69 20.84 15.22 1.97
N LEU A 70 20.63 16.19 2.86
CA LEU A 70 21.20 17.53 2.76
C LEU A 70 22.58 17.66 3.41
N SER A 71 22.89 16.90 4.47
CA SER A 71 24.17 16.97 5.19
C SER A 71 25.38 16.46 4.39
N ASN A 72 25.16 15.70 3.32
CA ASN A 72 26.26 15.11 2.54
C ASN A 72 26.66 15.90 1.30
N GLY A 73 26.10 17.10 1.02
CA GLY A 73 26.53 17.98 -0.08
C GLY A 73 26.55 17.36 -1.48
N LYS A 74 26.22 16.08 -1.57
CA LYS A 74 26.06 15.28 -2.78
C LYS A 74 24.62 14.82 -2.81
N GLY A 75 23.84 15.33 -3.75
CA GLY A 75 22.48 14.85 -3.97
C GLY A 75 22.46 13.32 -4.01
N ILE A 76 21.54 12.70 -3.24
CA ILE A 76 21.05 11.32 -3.34
C ILE A 76 22.10 10.16 -3.32
N GLU A 77 23.34 10.34 -2.94
CA GLU A 77 24.33 9.25 -2.82
C GLU A 77 24.46 8.63 -1.41
N GLY A 78 23.53 8.85 -0.51
CA GLY A 78 23.44 8.16 0.79
C GLY A 78 22.92 6.75 0.62
N LYS A 79 23.62 5.73 1.15
CA LYS A 79 23.25 4.30 1.16
C LYS A 79 21.75 4.10 1.38
N LYS A 80 21.06 3.48 0.41
CA LYS A 80 19.62 3.19 0.34
C LYS A 80 18.76 4.46 0.41
N GLY A 81 18.82 5.26 -0.66
CA GLY A 81 17.91 6.39 -0.85
C GLY A 81 16.48 5.94 -0.65
N VAL A 82 15.73 6.66 0.16
CA VAL A 82 14.31 6.42 0.36
C VAL A 82 13.67 6.49 -1.03
N LEU A 83 13.01 5.42 -1.49
CA LEU A 83 12.39 5.35 -2.84
C LEU A 83 11.42 6.50 -3.12
N TRP A 84 10.94 7.17 -2.08
CA TRP A 84 10.19 8.42 -2.21
C TRP A 84 10.93 9.48 -3.04
N TRP A 85 12.24 9.65 -2.84
CA TRP A 85 12.99 10.68 -3.58
C TRP A 85 13.09 10.36 -5.06
N ALA A 86 13.20 9.07 -5.42
CA ALA A 86 13.12 8.67 -6.82
C ALA A 86 11.77 9.01 -7.46
N ILE A 87 10.68 8.85 -6.70
CA ILE A 87 9.33 9.29 -7.13
C ILE A 87 9.31 10.82 -7.27
N ALA A 88 9.81 11.55 -6.28
CA ALA A 88 9.85 13.02 -6.29
C ALA A 88 10.63 13.56 -7.51
N ASP A 89 11.73 12.90 -7.89
CA ASP A 89 12.48 13.24 -9.10
C ASP A 89 11.66 13.02 -10.38
N VAL A 90 10.88 11.92 -10.45
CA VAL A 90 9.96 11.71 -11.58
C VAL A 90 8.88 12.80 -11.62
N LEU A 91 8.31 13.17 -10.46
CA LEU A 91 7.32 14.26 -10.37
C LEU A 91 7.91 15.59 -10.85
N HIS A 92 9.15 15.87 -10.48
CA HIS A 92 9.83 17.12 -10.88
C HIS A 92 10.12 17.17 -12.37
N ILE A 93 10.66 16.08 -12.93
CA ILE A 93 11.16 16.01 -14.31
C ILE A 93 10.03 15.76 -15.31
N LYS A 94 9.12 14.83 -15.01
CA LYS A 94 8.08 14.40 -15.94
C LYS A 94 6.73 15.09 -15.73
N LYS A 95 6.44 15.53 -14.52
CA LYS A 95 5.17 16.20 -14.17
C LYS A 95 3.94 15.46 -14.68
N PRO A 96 3.79 14.14 -14.41
CA PRO A 96 2.63 13.40 -14.89
C PRO A 96 1.34 14.08 -14.41
N PRO A 97 0.30 14.19 -15.25
CA PRO A 97 -0.98 14.79 -14.87
C PRO A 97 -1.54 14.16 -13.60
N PHE A 98 -1.45 12.83 -13.46
CA PHE A 98 -2.00 12.08 -12.35
C PHE A 98 -0.98 11.12 -11.73
N VAL A 99 -1.15 10.88 -10.42
CA VAL A 99 -0.29 9.99 -9.65
C VAL A 99 -1.16 9.17 -8.70
N LEU A 100 -0.99 7.85 -8.67
CA LEU A 100 -1.64 6.96 -7.71
C LEU A 100 -0.59 6.11 -6.99
N LEU A 101 -0.39 6.37 -5.71
CA LEU A 101 0.58 5.66 -4.89
C LEU A 101 -0.09 4.87 -3.77
N GLU A 102 0.62 3.82 -3.32
CA GLU A 102 0.19 2.99 -2.19
C GLU A 102 1.27 2.93 -1.12
N ASN A 103 0.82 2.87 0.14
CA ASN A 103 1.69 2.59 1.27
C ASN A 103 0.89 1.93 2.41
N VAL A 104 1.60 1.50 3.46
CA VAL A 104 0.95 1.07 4.70
C VAL A 104 0.31 2.26 5.42
N ASP A 105 -0.83 2.06 6.08
CA ASP A 105 -1.57 3.12 6.77
C ASP A 105 -0.77 3.79 7.90
N ARG A 106 0.26 3.10 8.42
CA ARG A 106 1.19 3.64 9.42
C ARG A 106 1.97 4.86 8.93
N LEU A 107 2.12 5.06 7.62
CA LEU A 107 2.76 6.25 7.04
C LEU A 107 2.15 7.55 7.59
N LEU A 108 0.83 7.59 7.78
CA LEU A 108 0.12 8.79 8.26
C LEU A 108 0.49 9.22 9.68
N ILE A 109 1.13 8.35 10.45
CA ILE A 109 1.51 8.59 11.86
C ILE A 109 3.00 8.39 12.11
N SER A 110 3.79 8.26 11.07
CA SER A 110 5.25 8.09 11.14
C SER A 110 5.96 9.46 11.23
N PRO A 111 7.06 9.54 11.99
CA PRO A 111 7.54 8.61 12.99
C PRO A 111 6.82 8.75 14.34
N ALA A 112 7.03 7.81 15.25
CA ALA A 112 6.32 7.80 16.53
C ALA A 112 6.59 8.99 17.46
N ASN A 113 7.80 9.58 17.36
CA ASN A 113 8.26 10.72 18.16
C ASN A 113 7.92 12.09 17.55
N GLN A 114 7.46 12.14 16.28
CA GLN A 114 7.06 13.36 15.57
C GLN A 114 5.97 12.96 14.56
N ARG A 115 4.76 12.79 15.08
CA ARG A 115 3.66 12.16 14.32
C ARG A 115 3.29 12.95 13.08
N GLY A 116 3.21 12.22 11.95
CA GLY A 116 2.80 12.77 10.66
C GLY A 116 3.89 13.51 9.91
N ARG A 117 5.09 13.69 10.47
CA ARG A 117 6.22 14.34 9.79
C ARG A 117 6.49 13.75 8.42
N ASP A 118 6.59 12.42 8.35
CA ASP A 118 6.97 11.74 7.10
C ASP A 118 5.91 11.95 6.00
N PHE A 119 4.65 11.89 6.35
CA PHE A 119 3.58 12.21 5.41
C PHE A 119 3.51 13.70 5.07
N GLY A 120 3.82 14.58 6.01
CA GLY A 120 3.98 16.02 5.78
C GLY A 120 5.07 16.32 4.75
N ILE A 121 6.22 15.64 4.81
CA ILE A 121 7.30 15.74 3.81
C ILE A 121 6.81 15.32 2.42
N ILE A 122 6.07 14.21 2.34
CA ILE A 122 5.49 13.73 1.08
C ILE A 122 4.51 14.77 0.50
N LEU A 123 3.58 15.26 1.30
CA LEU A 123 2.62 16.29 0.86
C LEU A 123 3.32 17.57 0.44
N ARG A 124 4.36 18.00 1.17
CA ARG A 124 5.15 19.17 0.79
C ARG A 124 5.90 18.97 -0.51
N SER A 125 6.47 17.79 -0.75
CA SER A 125 7.11 17.46 -2.04
C SER A 125 6.13 17.52 -3.19
N PHE A 126 4.88 17.06 -3.00
CA PHE A 126 3.82 17.21 -3.99
C PHE A 126 3.47 18.69 -4.23
N LEU A 127 3.28 19.46 -3.16
CA LEU A 127 2.99 20.89 -3.26
C LEU A 127 4.08 21.65 -4.03
N ASP A 128 5.35 21.42 -3.70
CA ASP A 128 6.48 22.07 -4.35
C ASP A 128 6.60 21.73 -5.85
N ASN A 129 6.06 20.58 -6.27
CA ASN A 129 5.94 20.18 -7.66
C ASN A 129 4.60 20.55 -8.33
N GLY A 130 3.74 21.26 -7.61
CA GLY A 130 2.48 21.80 -8.16
C GLY A 130 1.30 20.84 -8.16
N TYR A 131 1.27 19.86 -7.24
CA TYR A 131 0.17 18.90 -7.12
C TYR A 131 -0.77 19.20 -5.97
N GLY A 132 -2.07 18.95 -6.20
CA GLY A 132 -3.06 18.67 -5.18
C GLY A 132 -3.04 17.18 -4.83
N VAL A 133 -3.46 16.81 -3.61
CA VAL A 133 -3.37 15.43 -3.12
C VAL A 133 -4.61 15.07 -2.32
N GLU A 134 -5.23 13.95 -2.65
CA GLU A 134 -6.20 13.25 -1.82
C GLU A 134 -5.59 11.97 -1.25
N TRP A 135 -5.99 11.54 -0.05
CA TRP A 135 -5.61 10.24 0.49
C TRP A 135 -6.75 9.56 1.21
N ARG A 136 -6.72 8.24 1.19
CA ARG A 136 -7.68 7.40 1.89
C ARG A 136 -7.03 6.10 2.37
N VAL A 137 -7.24 5.76 3.64
CA VAL A 137 -6.97 4.40 4.12
C VAL A 137 -8.16 3.54 3.79
N ILE A 138 -7.92 2.49 3.01
CA ILE A 138 -8.93 1.55 2.55
C ILE A 138 -8.60 0.16 3.10
N ASN A 139 -9.58 -0.48 3.74
CA ASN A 139 -9.53 -1.89 4.08
C ASN A 139 -10.27 -2.68 2.99
N ALA A 140 -9.57 -3.53 2.29
CA ALA A 140 -10.11 -4.25 1.14
C ALA A 140 -11.38 -5.05 1.47
N ALA A 141 -11.42 -5.69 2.63
CA ALA A 141 -12.60 -6.46 3.06
C ALA A 141 -13.86 -5.62 3.25
N ASP A 142 -13.73 -4.31 3.54
CA ASP A 142 -14.90 -3.44 3.69
C ASP A 142 -15.62 -3.20 2.34
N TYR A 143 -14.93 -3.43 1.23
CA TYR A 143 -15.40 -3.19 -0.13
C TYR A 143 -15.50 -4.45 -0.99
N GLY A 144 -15.67 -5.61 -0.34
CA GLY A 144 -16.02 -6.87 -0.99
C GLY A 144 -14.86 -7.84 -1.26
N GLU A 145 -13.63 -7.43 -0.99
CA GLU A 145 -12.47 -8.25 -1.25
C GLU A 145 -12.21 -9.30 -0.15
N PRO A 146 -11.59 -10.44 -0.46
CA PRO A 146 -11.44 -11.54 0.48
C PRO A 146 -10.33 -11.36 1.51
N GLN A 147 -9.80 -10.15 1.69
CA GLN A 147 -8.69 -9.88 2.60
C GLN A 147 -8.90 -8.61 3.43
N LYS A 148 -8.68 -8.71 4.74
CA LYS A 148 -8.58 -7.56 5.66
C LYS A 148 -7.21 -6.90 5.50
N ARG A 149 -7.00 -6.18 4.40
CA ARG A 149 -5.75 -5.47 4.08
C ARG A 149 -5.99 -3.98 4.06
N ARG A 150 -5.42 -3.29 5.04
CA ARG A 150 -5.50 -1.83 5.16
C ARG A 150 -4.28 -1.21 4.49
N ARG A 151 -4.51 -0.26 3.59
CA ARG A 151 -3.48 0.51 2.92
C ARG A 151 -3.93 1.96 2.75
N VAL A 152 -2.99 2.89 2.84
CA VAL A 152 -3.23 4.25 2.39
C VAL A 152 -2.96 4.33 0.90
N PHE A 153 -3.95 4.84 0.17
CA PHE A 153 -3.82 5.23 -1.22
C PHE A 153 -3.72 6.75 -1.29
N ILE A 154 -2.85 7.25 -2.16
CA ILE A 154 -2.55 8.66 -2.35
C ILE A 154 -2.79 8.95 -3.82
N PHE A 155 -3.77 9.78 -4.11
CA PHE A 155 -4.08 10.25 -5.45
C PHE A 155 -3.65 11.71 -5.54
N ALA A 156 -2.75 12.02 -6.50
CA ALA A 156 -2.29 13.38 -6.72
C ALA A 156 -2.54 13.78 -8.18
N TYR A 157 -2.83 15.06 -8.38
CA TYR A 157 -3.15 15.65 -9.67
C TYR A 157 -2.46 16.99 -9.82
N HIS A 158 -1.82 17.18 -10.99
CA HIS A 158 -1.04 18.37 -11.26
C HIS A 158 -1.95 19.60 -11.50
N LYS A 159 -1.50 20.78 -11.10
CA LYS A 159 -2.25 22.06 -11.23
C LYS A 159 -2.67 22.43 -12.66
N THR A 160 -2.10 21.81 -13.68
CA THR A 160 -2.47 22.01 -15.08
C THR A 160 -3.75 21.27 -15.46
N THR A 161 -4.15 20.23 -14.70
CA THR A 161 -5.33 19.41 -14.98
C THR A 161 -6.63 20.18 -14.72
N GLN A 162 -7.68 19.83 -15.45
CA GLN A 162 -9.01 20.37 -15.21
C GLN A 162 -9.52 19.87 -13.85
N TYR A 163 -9.25 18.61 -13.51
CA TYR A 163 -9.60 18.04 -12.22
C TYR A 163 -9.07 18.89 -11.05
N PHE A 164 -7.78 19.30 -11.09
CA PHE A 164 -7.24 20.20 -10.05
C PHE A 164 -8.01 21.51 -9.96
N LYS A 165 -8.33 22.13 -11.10
CA LYS A 165 -9.02 23.42 -11.14
C LYS A 165 -10.42 23.35 -10.53
N ASP A 166 -11.12 22.23 -10.73
CA ASP A 166 -12.46 22.02 -10.20
C ASP A 166 -12.45 21.67 -8.72
N ILE A 167 -11.56 20.76 -8.31
CA ILE A 167 -11.35 20.42 -6.90
C ILE A 167 -10.95 21.66 -6.07
N LYS A 168 -10.13 22.54 -6.61
CA LYS A 168 -9.73 23.77 -5.93
C LYS A 168 -10.89 24.70 -5.59
N LYS A 169 -11.96 24.70 -6.39
CA LYS A 169 -13.17 25.52 -6.17
C LYS A 169 -14.12 24.90 -5.14
N THR A 170 -13.98 23.59 -4.90
CA THR A 170 -14.86 22.81 -4.02
C THR A 170 -14.39 22.88 -2.57
N ASN A 171 -15.33 22.88 -1.64
CA ASN A 171 -14.99 22.82 -0.22
C ASN A 171 -14.25 21.51 0.11
N LYS A 172 -13.12 21.61 0.83
CA LYS A 172 -12.27 20.45 1.16
C LYS A 172 -13.02 19.33 1.91
N LYS A 173 -13.99 19.68 2.74
CA LYS A 173 -14.84 18.71 3.42
C LYS A 173 -15.71 17.95 2.41
N ASP A 174 -16.32 18.67 1.45
CA ASP A 174 -17.16 18.04 0.42
C ASP A 174 -16.35 17.11 -0.48
N ILE A 175 -15.10 17.44 -0.79
CA ILE A 175 -14.21 16.55 -1.53
C ILE A 175 -14.03 15.23 -0.77
N VAL A 176 -13.75 15.28 0.53
CA VAL A 176 -13.53 14.06 1.33
C VAL A 176 -14.79 13.21 1.45
N PHE A 177 -15.98 13.83 1.54
CA PHE A 177 -17.22 13.13 1.86
C PHE A 177 -18.14 12.85 0.66
N ASN A 178 -18.07 13.65 -0.40
CA ASN A 178 -19.09 13.65 -1.46
C ASN A 178 -18.52 13.57 -2.89
N GLU A 179 -17.42 14.30 -3.19
CA GLU A 179 -17.06 14.61 -4.58
C GLU A 179 -15.70 14.09 -5.02
N GLY A 180 -14.76 13.84 -4.09
CA GLY A 180 -13.40 13.46 -4.41
C GLY A 180 -13.26 12.06 -4.97
N PHE A 181 -12.08 11.76 -5.48
CA PHE A 181 -11.74 10.51 -6.14
C PHE A 181 -12.11 9.26 -5.34
N PHE A 182 -11.75 9.22 -4.07
CA PHE A 182 -11.95 8.01 -3.28
C PHE A 182 -13.40 7.76 -2.91
N VAL A 183 -14.21 8.77 -2.64
CA VAL A 183 -15.58 8.59 -2.16
C VAL A 183 -16.49 7.99 -3.25
N LYS A 184 -16.20 8.23 -4.52
CA LYS A 184 -16.95 7.70 -5.67
C LYS A 184 -17.02 6.17 -5.69
N ASN A 185 -15.96 5.49 -5.24
CA ASN A 185 -15.87 4.02 -5.27
C ASN A 185 -15.73 3.37 -3.89
N PHE A 186 -15.47 4.18 -2.86
CA PHE A 186 -15.23 3.71 -1.49
C PHE A 186 -16.08 4.52 -0.52
N GLU A 187 -17.36 4.19 -0.49
CA GLU A 187 -18.36 4.89 0.31
C GLU A 187 -18.02 4.91 1.79
N ILE A 188 -18.32 6.03 2.43
CA ILE A 188 -18.10 6.27 3.85
C ILE A 188 -19.35 6.83 4.51
N LYS A 189 -19.43 6.68 5.83
CA LYS A 189 -20.48 7.33 6.60
C LYS A 189 -20.37 8.85 6.48
N PRO A 190 -21.50 9.58 6.43
CA PRO A 190 -21.50 11.02 6.14
C PRO A 190 -20.94 11.88 7.26
N GLN A 191 -20.66 11.32 8.43
CA GLN A 191 -20.13 12.03 9.58
C GLN A 191 -18.70 11.61 9.92
N ALA A 192 -17.84 12.59 10.13
CA ALA A 192 -16.51 12.37 10.66
C ALA A 192 -16.55 12.07 12.17
N LEU A 193 -15.74 11.10 12.62
CA LEU A 193 -15.49 10.86 14.04
C LEU A 193 -14.56 11.92 14.64
N SER A 194 -13.71 12.51 13.83
CA SER A 194 -12.80 13.60 14.18
C SER A 194 -12.31 14.27 12.90
N THR A 195 -11.95 15.54 12.97
CA THR A 195 -11.36 16.31 11.88
C THR A 195 -10.09 17.02 12.32
N GLY A 196 -9.27 17.44 11.36
CA GLY A 196 -8.09 18.26 11.58
C GLY A 196 -7.81 19.16 10.39
N ILE A 197 -7.23 20.32 10.67
CA ILE A 197 -6.82 21.32 9.67
C ILE A 197 -5.35 21.64 9.92
N SER A 198 -4.56 21.74 8.86
CA SER A 198 -3.17 22.15 8.91
C SER A 198 -2.78 22.90 7.64
N ASN A 199 -1.60 23.49 7.64
CA ASN A 199 -1.05 24.19 6.48
C ASN A 199 0.45 23.91 6.35
N ILE A 200 0.89 23.52 5.15
CA ILE A 200 2.29 23.22 4.82
C ILE A 200 2.84 24.12 3.71
N SER A 201 2.17 25.25 3.44
CA SER A 201 2.61 26.22 2.44
C SER A 201 3.95 26.88 2.81
N LYS A 202 4.60 27.52 1.83
CA LYS A 202 5.85 28.27 2.07
C LYS A 202 5.69 29.43 3.06
N LYS A 203 4.47 29.92 3.29
CA LYS A 203 4.17 30.94 4.29
C LYS A 203 4.27 30.38 5.72
N THR A 204 3.97 29.10 5.92
CA THR A 204 3.98 28.45 7.24
C THR A 204 5.31 27.75 7.51
N TYR A 205 5.86 27.05 6.51
CA TYR A 205 7.14 26.34 6.57
C TYR A 205 7.98 26.73 5.36
N LYS A 206 9.20 27.20 5.61
CA LYS A 206 10.10 27.74 4.59
C LYS A 206 10.39 26.72 3.48
N ASP A 207 10.76 25.52 3.87
CA ASP A 207 11.21 24.45 2.98
C ASP A 207 10.96 23.05 3.58
N LEU A 208 11.43 22.01 2.89
CA LEU A 208 11.34 20.61 3.37
C LEU A 208 12.13 20.35 4.65
N LEU A 209 13.23 21.06 4.89
CA LEU A 209 14.01 20.91 6.12
C LEU A 209 13.23 21.46 7.32
N ASP A 210 12.54 22.57 7.13
CA ASP A 210 11.68 23.17 8.14
C ASP A 210 10.51 22.23 8.49
N ILE A 211 9.85 21.61 7.49
CA ILE A 211 8.87 20.55 7.72
C ILE A 211 9.47 19.38 8.50
N ASN A 212 10.65 18.90 8.09
CA ASN A 212 11.32 17.78 8.77
C ASN A 212 11.58 18.06 10.26
N ASN A 213 11.92 19.28 10.60
CA ASN A 213 12.32 19.63 11.96
C ASN A 213 11.13 20.04 12.85
N ASN A 214 10.13 20.68 12.27
CA ASN A 214 9.10 21.39 13.03
C ASN A 214 7.66 20.91 12.80
N TYR A 215 7.42 20.06 11.80
CA TYR A 215 6.06 19.60 11.50
C TYR A 215 5.65 18.43 12.39
N ASP A 216 4.60 18.63 13.19
CA ASP A 216 3.94 17.60 13.99
C ASP A 216 2.42 17.79 13.83
N PHE A 217 1.78 16.84 13.19
CA PHE A 217 0.35 16.90 12.93
C PHE A 217 -0.26 15.50 12.80
N ARG A 218 -1.40 15.30 13.42
CA ARG A 218 -2.12 14.04 13.35
C ARG A 218 -3.00 13.96 12.11
N PHE A 219 -2.53 13.25 11.09
CA PHE A 219 -3.37 12.87 9.96
C PHE A 219 -4.37 11.77 10.34
N TYR A 220 -5.57 11.89 9.81
CA TYR A 220 -6.60 10.85 9.87
C TYR A 220 -6.62 10.03 8.58
N ASN A 221 -7.53 9.03 8.53
CA ASN A 221 -7.58 8.03 7.47
C ASN A 221 -8.18 8.53 6.13
N ALA A 222 -8.60 9.80 6.06
CA ALA A 222 -9.03 10.47 4.86
C ALA A 222 -8.60 11.93 4.86
N GLY A 223 -8.33 12.52 3.71
CA GLY A 223 -8.05 13.95 3.63
C GLY A 223 -7.64 14.41 2.26
N ILE A 224 -7.38 15.72 2.20
CA ILE A 224 -6.98 16.47 1.02
C ILE A 224 -5.97 17.55 1.37
N MET A 225 -5.05 17.82 0.45
CA MET A 225 -4.19 19.00 0.45
C MET A 225 -4.29 19.73 -0.89
N ILE A 226 -4.64 21.00 -0.85
CA ILE A 226 -4.65 21.91 -2.02
C ILE A 226 -3.95 23.20 -1.62
N ASP A 227 -3.01 23.67 -2.45
CA ASP A 227 -2.23 24.90 -2.23
C ASP A 227 -1.56 24.97 -0.83
N GLY A 228 -1.26 23.81 -0.26
CA GLY A 228 -0.66 23.68 1.08
C GLY A 228 -1.67 23.66 2.23
N GLU A 229 -2.94 23.92 1.99
CA GLU A 229 -3.98 23.80 3.00
C GLU A 229 -4.49 22.37 3.08
N ILE A 230 -4.51 21.81 4.29
CA ILE A 230 -4.87 20.45 4.59
C ILE A 230 -6.19 20.39 5.35
N PHE A 231 -7.09 19.53 4.89
CA PHE A 231 -8.22 19.03 5.67
C PHE A 231 -8.12 17.52 5.79
N THR A 232 -8.29 16.99 7.00
CA THR A 232 -8.28 15.54 7.24
C THR A 232 -9.41 15.13 8.17
N ALA A 233 -9.95 13.92 7.98
CA ALA A 233 -11.07 13.41 8.73
C ALA A 233 -10.88 11.93 9.07
N LYS A 234 -11.31 11.56 10.28
CA LYS A 234 -11.46 10.15 10.66
C LYS A 234 -12.85 9.70 10.22
N VAL A 235 -12.89 8.83 9.22
CA VAL A 235 -14.11 8.34 8.60
C VAL A 235 -14.26 6.83 8.78
N ASP A 236 -15.50 6.34 8.78
CA ASP A 236 -15.85 4.94 8.79
C ASP A 236 -16.34 4.51 7.41
N SER A 237 -15.90 3.33 6.95
CA SER A 237 -16.38 2.72 5.71
C SER A 237 -17.85 2.31 5.82
N ILE A 238 -18.61 2.50 4.75
CA ILE A 238 -19.86 1.78 4.53
C ILE A 238 -19.49 0.43 3.91
N LYS A 239 -19.68 -0.63 4.69
CA LYS A 239 -19.25 -1.97 4.28
C LYS A 239 -20.24 -2.59 3.31
N THR A 240 -19.73 -3.20 2.25
CA THR A 240 -20.57 -4.01 1.39
C THR A 240 -21.09 -5.26 2.12
N THR A 241 -22.33 -5.63 1.87
CA THR A 241 -22.95 -6.85 2.42
C THR A 241 -22.44 -8.13 1.77
N LYS A 242 -21.84 -8.04 0.58
CA LYS A 242 -21.34 -9.18 -0.21
C LYS A 242 -19.81 -9.23 -0.18
N SER A 243 -19.22 -9.49 0.99
CA SER A 243 -17.77 -9.72 1.09
C SER A 243 -17.43 -11.18 0.79
N LYS A 244 -16.41 -11.41 -0.02
CA LYS A 244 -15.83 -12.74 -0.22
C LYS A 244 -15.13 -13.18 1.06
N ASN A 245 -15.29 -14.46 1.39
CA ASN A 245 -14.68 -15.10 2.57
C ASN A 245 -13.63 -16.12 2.14
N LEU A 246 -12.85 -16.64 3.10
CA LEU A 246 -11.86 -17.68 2.82
C LEU A 246 -12.47 -18.91 2.15
N LYS A 247 -13.71 -19.32 2.53
CA LYS A 247 -14.40 -20.45 1.91
C LYS A 247 -14.62 -20.29 0.40
N ASP A 248 -14.73 -19.05 -0.07
CA ASP A 248 -15.02 -18.74 -1.47
C ASP A 248 -13.77 -18.82 -2.36
N ILE A 249 -12.57 -18.91 -1.74
CA ILE A 249 -11.29 -18.88 -2.43
C ILE A 249 -10.40 -20.09 -2.18
N ILE A 250 -10.62 -20.87 -1.11
CA ILE A 250 -9.85 -22.08 -0.86
C ILE A 250 -10.16 -23.15 -1.91
N GLU A 251 -9.15 -23.96 -2.23
CA GLU A 251 -9.27 -25.06 -3.18
C GLU A 251 -10.18 -26.15 -2.61
N THR A 252 -11.18 -26.55 -3.41
CA THR A 252 -12.12 -27.64 -3.08
C THR A 252 -11.66 -28.98 -3.61
N ASN A 253 -10.67 -29.01 -4.49
CA ASN A 253 -10.04 -30.20 -5.03
C ASN A 253 -9.01 -30.82 -4.06
N GLN A 254 -8.39 -31.90 -4.45
CA GLN A 254 -7.33 -32.53 -3.67
C GLN A 254 -6.10 -31.61 -3.64
N VAL A 255 -5.69 -31.21 -2.44
CA VAL A 255 -4.50 -30.40 -2.19
C VAL A 255 -3.30 -31.31 -1.94
N ASP A 256 -2.10 -30.94 -2.41
CA ASP A 256 -0.87 -31.70 -2.23
C ASP A 256 -0.55 -31.91 -0.74
N LYS A 257 -0.03 -33.10 -0.42
CA LYS A 257 0.30 -33.54 0.94
C LYS A 257 1.29 -32.61 1.65
N GLN A 258 2.16 -31.91 0.93
CA GLN A 258 3.15 -30.99 1.49
C GLN A 258 2.55 -29.82 2.26
N TYR A 259 1.30 -29.43 1.98
CA TYR A 259 0.63 -28.31 2.66
C TYR A 259 0.03 -28.72 4.01
N PHE A 260 -0.17 -30.01 4.28
CA PHE A 260 -0.76 -30.45 5.54
C PHE A 260 0.20 -30.33 6.71
N LEU A 261 -0.32 -29.91 7.86
CA LEU A 261 0.47 -29.70 9.06
C LEU A 261 0.76 -31.01 9.77
N SER A 262 2.01 -31.16 10.23
CA SER A 262 2.36 -32.20 11.20
C SER A 262 1.77 -31.89 12.58
N LYS A 263 1.67 -32.90 13.45
CA LYS A 263 1.22 -32.73 14.84
C LYS A 263 2.06 -31.67 15.58
N ASP A 264 3.38 -31.65 15.35
CA ASP A 264 4.28 -30.68 15.99
C ASP A 264 4.08 -29.27 15.46
N ALA A 265 3.81 -29.11 14.15
CA ALA A 265 3.46 -27.82 13.57
C ALA A 265 2.15 -27.26 14.16
N ILE A 266 1.14 -28.12 14.36
CA ILE A 266 -0.14 -27.74 14.99
C ILE A 266 0.11 -27.21 16.40
N LYS A 267 0.84 -27.95 17.26
CA LYS A 267 1.20 -27.49 18.61
C LYS A 267 1.95 -26.14 18.60
N LYS A 268 2.87 -25.95 17.65
CA LYS A 268 3.58 -24.66 17.50
C LYS A 268 2.61 -23.53 17.13
N PHE A 269 1.66 -23.75 16.24
CA PHE A 269 0.66 -22.76 15.89
C PHE A 269 -0.29 -22.44 17.05
N GLU A 270 -0.73 -23.45 17.81
CA GLU A 270 -1.55 -23.24 19.01
C GLU A 270 -0.83 -22.32 20.00
N TYR A 271 0.46 -22.58 20.24
CA TYR A 271 1.28 -21.70 21.09
C TYR A 271 1.44 -20.32 20.47
N LEU A 272 1.81 -20.21 19.18
CA LEU A 272 2.07 -18.92 18.51
C LEU A 272 0.82 -18.05 18.43
N LYS A 273 -0.36 -18.65 18.18
CA LYS A 273 -1.63 -17.93 18.06
C LYS A 273 -2.38 -17.77 19.38
N GLY A 274 -1.94 -18.44 20.43
CA GLY A 274 -2.44 -18.29 21.79
C GLY A 274 -2.19 -16.89 22.40
N ALA A 275 -2.91 -16.57 23.44
CA ALA A 275 -2.63 -15.37 24.26
C ALA A 275 -1.33 -15.57 25.04
N LYS A 276 -0.51 -14.52 25.10
CA LYS A 276 0.77 -14.55 25.82
C LYS A 276 1.00 -13.26 26.58
N ARG A 277 1.69 -13.41 27.73
CA ARG A 277 2.31 -12.30 28.46
C ARG A 277 3.78 -12.66 28.67
N ILE A 278 4.66 -11.90 28.07
CA ILE A 278 6.11 -12.17 28.05
C ILE A 278 6.80 -11.00 28.76
N PRO A 279 7.47 -11.22 29.88
CA PRO A 279 8.28 -10.18 30.51
C PRO A 279 9.37 -9.72 29.56
N ARG A 280 9.54 -8.43 29.38
CA ARG A 280 10.60 -7.80 28.56
C ARG A 280 11.18 -6.63 29.32
N ILE A 281 12.42 -6.29 29.00
CA ILE A 281 13.13 -5.13 29.53
C ILE A 281 13.32 -4.14 28.37
N LYS A 282 12.94 -2.88 28.58
CA LYS A 282 13.23 -1.80 27.62
C LYS A 282 14.73 -1.48 27.63
N PRO A 283 15.27 -0.82 26.59
CA PRO A 283 16.68 -0.40 26.57
C PRO A 283 17.10 0.49 27.75
N ASN A 284 16.15 1.19 28.39
CA ASN A 284 16.34 1.98 29.59
C ASN A 284 16.22 1.20 30.90
N GLY A 285 16.23 -0.14 30.87
CA GLY A 285 16.17 -1.01 32.05
C GLY A 285 14.77 -1.22 32.66
N ILE A 286 13.72 -0.59 32.14
CA ILE A 286 12.36 -0.73 32.68
C ILE A 286 11.74 -2.04 32.23
N SER A 287 11.34 -2.88 33.18
CA SER A 287 10.59 -4.11 32.90
C SER A 287 9.13 -3.80 32.51
N TYR A 288 8.63 -4.53 31.51
CA TYR A 288 7.22 -4.47 31.11
C TYR A 288 6.75 -5.83 30.61
N ASN A 289 5.45 -6.09 30.70
CA ASN A 289 4.85 -7.28 30.13
C ASN A 289 4.43 -6.99 28.68
N TYR A 290 5.11 -7.61 27.73
CA TYR A 290 4.64 -7.66 26.35
C TYR A 290 3.45 -8.62 26.28
N ALA A 291 2.28 -8.11 25.91
CA ALA A 291 1.05 -8.89 25.82
C ALA A 291 0.63 -9.10 24.37
N GLU A 292 0.36 -10.34 23.99
CA GLU A 292 -0.29 -10.70 22.74
C GLU A 292 -1.66 -11.31 23.01
N GLY A 293 -2.71 -10.76 22.39
CA GLY A 293 -4.05 -11.32 22.45
C GLY A 293 -4.16 -12.64 21.67
N ARG A 294 -5.16 -13.46 21.95
CA ARG A 294 -5.43 -14.68 21.18
C ARG A 294 -5.80 -14.34 19.74
N MET A 295 -5.27 -15.10 18.77
CA MET A 295 -5.72 -15.13 17.39
C MET A 295 -6.56 -16.38 17.14
N GLN A 296 -7.51 -16.27 16.21
CA GLN A 296 -8.30 -17.43 15.80
C GLN A 296 -7.40 -18.49 15.13
N PHE A 297 -7.58 -19.74 15.50
CA PHE A 297 -6.88 -20.91 14.96
C PHE A 297 -7.79 -22.14 14.97
N PRO A 298 -7.97 -22.82 13.83
CA PRO A 298 -7.61 -22.38 12.49
C PRO A 298 -8.32 -21.08 12.07
N ASP A 299 -7.92 -20.49 10.94
CA ASP A 299 -8.56 -19.29 10.41
C ASP A 299 -10.02 -19.58 10.01
N ASN A 300 -10.93 -18.66 10.31
CA ASN A 300 -12.36 -18.85 10.06
C ASN A 300 -12.67 -18.74 8.55
N LEU A 301 -13.17 -19.83 7.98
CA LEU A 301 -13.52 -19.89 6.57
C LEU A 301 -14.68 -18.95 6.19
N HIS A 302 -15.51 -18.56 7.15
CA HIS A 302 -16.65 -17.64 6.95
C HIS A 302 -16.28 -16.16 7.20
N SER A 303 -15.00 -15.84 7.14
CA SER A 303 -14.50 -14.48 7.26
C SER A 303 -13.47 -14.20 6.16
N PRO A 304 -13.28 -12.94 5.77
CA PRO A 304 -12.17 -12.56 4.91
C PRO A 304 -10.83 -12.92 5.56
N ALA A 305 -9.84 -13.31 4.76
CA ALA A 305 -8.48 -13.55 5.19
C ALA A 305 -7.93 -12.37 5.99
N ARG A 306 -7.04 -12.64 6.92
CA ARG A 306 -6.22 -11.59 7.56
C ARG A 306 -5.27 -10.98 6.52
N THR A 307 -4.61 -9.88 6.85
CA THR A 307 -3.54 -9.34 5.99
C THR A 307 -2.46 -10.41 5.78
N MET A 308 -2.25 -10.80 4.53
CA MET A 308 -1.16 -11.71 4.16
C MET A 308 0.17 -10.97 4.21
N LEU A 309 1.18 -11.62 4.81
CA LEU A 309 2.53 -11.11 4.93
C LEU A 309 3.50 -11.89 4.05
N THR A 310 4.67 -11.32 3.82
CA THR A 310 5.74 -11.95 3.03
C THR A 310 6.28 -13.25 3.63
N SER A 311 6.02 -13.50 4.93
CA SER A 311 6.42 -14.69 5.67
C SER A 311 5.37 -15.82 5.66
N GLU A 312 4.37 -15.77 4.79
CA GLU A 312 3.23 -16.70 4.73
C GLU A 312 3.63 -18.18 4.63
N SER A 313 4.75 -18.47 4.00
CA SER A 313 5.23 -19.86 3.83
C SER A 313 5.90 -20.49 5.05
N SER A 314 5.91 -19.84 6.20
CA SER A 314 6.64 -20.30 7.39
C SER A 314 5.75 -20.40 8.63
N VAL A 315 6.18 -21.20 9.62
CA VAL A 315 5.45 -21.34 10.89
C VAL A 315 5.68 -20.10 11.73
N ASN A 316 4.76 -19.16 11.64
CA ASN A 316 4.75 -17.93 12.44
C ASN A 316 3.32 -17.53 12.81
N ARG A 317 3.18 -16.56 13.72
CA ARG A 317 1.89 -16.13 14.23
C ARG A 317 0.92 -15.63 13.12
N SER A 318 1.46 -15.00 12.08
CA SER A 318 0.67 -14.35 11.04
C SER A 318 0.25 -15.29 9.92
N THR A 319 0.88 -16.44 9.77
CA THR A 319 0.59 -17.41 8.70
C THR A 319 -0.84 -17.94 8.80
N HIS A 320 -1.51 -18.02 7.64
CA HIS A 320 -2.85 -18.60 7.56
C HIS A 320 -2.78 -20.13 7.70
N VAL A 321 -3.69 -20.66 8.48
CA VAL A 321 -3.93 -22.09 8.61
C VAL A 321 -5.42 -22.33 8.46
N VAL A 322 -5.80 -23.16 7.52
CA VAL A 322 -7.20 -23.47 7.20
C VAL A 322 -7.49 -24.96 7.42
N GLU A 323 -8.76 -25.27 7.67
CA GLU A 323 -9.24 -26.64 7.60
C GLU A 323 -9.48 -27.00 6.14
N ASP A 324 -8.88 -28.07 5.68
CA ASP A 324 -9.06 -28.60 4.33
C ASP A 324 -10.49 -29.09 4.11
N PHE A 325 -11.06 -28.71 3.00
CA PHE A 325 -12.47 -28.97 2.72
C PHE A 325 -12.82 -30.45 2.67
N LYS A 326 -11.94 -31.29 2.07
CA LYS A 326 -12.17 -32.73 1.90
C LYS A 326 -11.72 -33.57 3.10
N THR A 327 -10.51 -33.32 3.59
CA THR A 327 -9.89 -34.20 4.59
C THR A 327 -10.14 -33.76 6.03
N LYS A 328 -10.66 -32.54 6.24
CA LYS A 328 -10.84 -31.91 7.56
C LYS A 328 -9.54 -31.74 8.35
N LYS A 329 -8.39 -31.95 7.73
CA LYS A 329 -7.07 -31.74 8.33
C LYS A 329 -6.62 -30.29 8.20
N LEU A 330 -5.80 -29.84 9.13
CA LEU A 330 -5.25 -28.50 9.09
C LEU A 330 -4.08 -28.41 8.09
N ARG A 331 -4.06 -27.31 7.31
CA ARG A 331 -3.04 -27.07 6.31
C ARG A 331 -2.73 -25.57 6.14
N PHE A 332 -1.58 -25.29 5.57
CA PHE A 332 -1.29 -23.99 5.00
C PHE A 332 -2.24 -23.69 3.83
N ILE A 333 -2.45 -22.41 3.53
CA ILE A 333 -2.98 -22.04 2.23
C ILE A 333 -1.99 -22.37 1.12
N THR A 334 -2.49 -22.67 -0.08
CA THR A 334 -1.63 -22.91 -1.25
C THR A 334 -1.20 -21.59 -1.91
N PRO A 335 -0.19 -21.58 -2.79
CA PRO A 335 0.15 -20.41 -3.58
C PRO A 335 -1.01 -19.89 -4.44
N ILE A 336 -1.86 -20.79 -4.95
CA ILE A 336 -3.06 -20.41 -5.71
C ILE A 336 -4.06 -19.68 -4.81
N GLU A 337 -4.30 -20.18 -3.62
CA GLU A 337 -5.17 -19.52 -2.65
C GLU A 337 -4.61 -18.15 -2.22
N ALA A 338 -3.29 -18.03 -2.09
CA ALA A 338 -2.63 -16.76 -1.82
C ALA A 338 -2.82 -15.74 -2.96
N GLU A 339 -2.79 -16.18 -4.21
CA GLU A 339 -3.12 -15.37 -5.38
C GLU A 339 -4.58 -14.92 -5.36
N ARG A 340 -5.52 -15.84 -5.12
CA ARG A 340 -6.95 -15.56 -5.01
C ARG A 340 -7.29 -14.59 -3.88
N ILE A 341 -6.58 -14.65 -2.73
CA ILE A 341 -6.73 -13.71 -1.60
C ILE A 341 -6.46 -12.26 -2.04
N ASN A 342 -5.57 -12.05 -2.99
CA ASN A 342 -5.28 -10.73 -3.56
C ASN A 342 -6.09 -10.45 -4.86
N GLY A 343 -6.93 -11.39 -5.32
CA GLY A 343 -7.72 -11.23 -6.52
C GLY A 343 -6.97 -11.46 -7.82
N PHE A 344 -5.81 -12.13 -7.79
CA PHE A 344 -5.08 -12.54 -8.98
C PHE A 344 -5.68 -13.83 -9.57
N PRO A 345 -5.54 -14.05 -10.88
CA PRO A 345 -5.83 -15.33 -11.50
C PRO A 345 -4.97 -16.47 -10.93
N ASP A 346 -5.47 -17.68 -10.99
CA ASP A 346 -4.73 -18.88 -10.57
C ASP A 346 -3.41 -19.02 -11.32
N ASN A 347 -2.37 -19.43 -10.59
CA ASN A 347 -1.03 -19.61 -11.13
C ASN A 347 -0.39 -18.34 -11.72
N TRP A 348 -0.86 -17.15 -11.32
CA TRP A 348 -0.28 -15.89 -11.78
C TRP A 348 1.23 -15.80 -11.52
N THR A 349 1.67 -16.22 -10.34
CA THR A 349 3.09 -16.20 -9.95
C THR A 349 3.83 -17.50 -10.29
N ASN A 350 3.17 -18.48 -10.94
CA ASN A 350 3.81 -19.71 -11.37
C ASN A 350 4.65 -19.50 -12.65
N THR A 351 5.72 -18.74 -12.52
CA THR A 351 6.57 -18.30 -13.64
C THR A 351 8.00 -18.85 -13.54
N GLY A 352 8.22 -19.90 -12.73
CA GLY A 352 9.53 -20.53 -12.49
C GLY A 352 10.15 -20.20 -11.15
N MET A 353 9.54 -19.31 -10.36
CA MET A 353 9.99 -19.01 -9.00
C MET A 353 9.59 -20.11 -8.01
N THR A 354 10.30 -20.17 -6.88
CA THR A 354 9.97 -21.11 -5.80
C THR A 354 8.63 -20.76 -5.12
N GLN A 355 7.97 -21.76 -4.50
CA GLN A 355 6.72 -21.52 -3.76
C GLN A 355 6.86 -20.45 -2.68
N LYS A 356 7.99 -20.46 -1.95
CA LYS A 356 8.29 -19.42 -0.96
C LYS A 356 8.29 -18.03 -1.57
N ARG A 357 8.80 -17.88 -2.79
CA ARG A 357 8.80 -16.61 -3.52
C ARG A 357 7.40 -16.20 -3.99
N ARG A 358 6.57 -17.16 -4.38
CA ARG A 358 5.17 -16.91 -4.72
C ARG A 358 4.41 -16.27 -3.54
N TYR A 359 4.53 -16.83 -2.33
CA TYR A 359 3.96 -16.23 -1.13
C TYR A 359 4.54 -14.85 -0.81
N PHE A 360 5.85 -14.69 -0.94
CA PHE A 360 6.53 -13.42 -0.71
C PHE A 360 5.96 -12.31 -1.63
N MET A 361 5.76 -12.62 -2.90
CA MET A 361 5.16 -11.68 -3.84
C MET A 361 3.72 -11.33 -3.46
N MET A 362 2.91 -12.30 -3.10
CA MET A 362 1.53 -12.06 -2.67
C MET A 362 1.45 -11.29 -1.36
N GLY A 363 2.41 -11.44 -0.46
CA GLY A 363 2.54 -10.62 0.75
C GLY A 363 2.79 -9.14 0.46
N ASN A 364 3.49 -8.82 -0.64
CA ASN A 364 3.74 -7.46 -1.10
C ASN A 364 2.67 -6.93 -2.07
N ALA A 365 1.90 -7.81 -2.70
CA ALA A 365 0.97 -7.42 -3.75
C ALA A 365 -0.19 -6.55 -3.24
N LEU A 366 -0.75 -5.78 -4.16
CA LEU A 366 -2.01 -5.07 -4.00
C LEU A 366 -3.20 -6.01 -4.15
N VAL A 367 -4.36 -5.60 -3.64
CA VAL A 367 -5.64 -6.30 -3.91
C VAL A 367 -6.20 -5.78 -5.23
N VAL A 368 -6.27 -6.66 -6.23
CA VAL A 368 -6.58 -6.32 -7.63
C VAL A 368 -7.93 -5.60 -7.75
N GLY A 369 -8.97 -6.06 -7.05
CA GLY A 369 -10.30 -5.46 -7.17
C GLY A 369 -10.36 -4.01 -6.69
N LEU A 370 -9.54 -3.60 -5.71
CA LEU A 370 -9.44 -2.19 -5.33
C LEU A 370 -8.82 -1.35 -6.44
N ILE A 371 -7.75 -1.85 -7.06
CA ILE A 371 -7.06 -1.15 -8.15
C ILE A 371 -7.95 -1.05 -9.39
N SER A 372 -8.72 -2.09 -9.71
CA SER A 372 -9.69 -2.05 -10.81
C SER A 372 -10.75 -0.97 -10.61
N LYS A 373 -11.28 -0.82 -9.38
CA LYS A 373 -12.24 0.26 -9.05
C LYS A 373 -11.60 1.64 -9.22
N MET A 374 -10.38 1.82 -8.72
CA MET A 374 -9.65 3.08 -8.87
C MET A 374 -9.33 3.39 -10.33
N GLY A 375 -8.91 2.38 -11.11
CA GLY A 375 -8.60 2.51 -12.53
C GLY A 375 -9.79 3.00 -13.36
N LYS A 376 -10.98 2.45 -13.11
CA LYS A 376 -12.22 2.88 -13.77
C LYS A 376 -12.59 4.34 -13.46
N GLU A 377 -12.35 4.81 -12.25
CA GLU A 377 -12.60 6.20 -11.90
C GLU A 377 -11.55 7.14 -12.48
N LEU A 378 -10.27 6.71 -12.49
CA LEU A 378 -9.19 7.44 -13.16
C LEU A 378 -9.45 7.61 -14.65
N GLU A 379 -9.95 6.57 -15.32
CA GLU A 379 -10.29 6.61 -16.73
C GLU A 379 -11.29 7.74 -17.04
N LYS A 380 -12.38 7.83 -16.25
CA LYS A 380 -13.35 8.93 -16.38
C LYS A 380 -12.74 10.32 -16.16
N ILE A 381 -11.85 10.44 -15.16
CA ILE A 381 -11.17 11.70 -14.88
C ILE A 381 -10.26 12.10 -16.05
N VAL A 382 -9.51 11.14 -16.61
CA VAL A 382 -8.62 11.41 -17.76
C VAL A 382 -9.42 11.76 -19.01
N GLU A 383 -10.56 11.12 -19.25
CA GLU A 383 -11.46 11.44 -20.37
C GLU A 383 -11.99 12.89 -20.29
N MET A 384 -12.19 13.41 -19.09
CA MET A 384 -12.63 14.82 -18.90
C MET A 384 -11.51 15.86 -19.11
N GLU A 385 -10.25 15.43 -19.22
CA GLU A 385 -9.11 16.33 -19.50
C GLU A 385 -8.93 16.61 -21.01
N ASN A 386 -9.55 15.80 -21.87
CA ASN A 386 -9.56 15.94 -23.34
C ASN A 386 -10.74 16.78 -23.79
#